data_4c93f914cfd33e13db38ffa25ac9e38e
#
_entry.id   4c93f914cfd33e13db38ffa25ac9e38e
#
_cell.length_a   1.000
_cell.length_b   1.000
_cell.length_c   1.000
_cell.angle_alpha   90.00
_cell.angle_beta   90.00
_cell.angle_gamma   90.00
#
_symmetry.space_group_name_H-M   'P 1'
#
loop_
_entity.id
_entity.type
_entity.pdbx_description
1 polymer ?
#
loop_
_entity_poly.entity_id
_entity_poly.type
_entity_poly.pdbx_seq_one_letter_code
_entity_poly.pdbx_strand_id
1 'polypeptide(L)'
;MVSRLIQDEPEAALAHAEVAARRAGRVAAVREALGLVAYRLGDFQRALRELRTARRLSGTDHLTAHIADCERGLGEPERALAVIRAANLAGLDESERVELAIVASGARRDLGQLDAAVAVLEIPALRRRSGASPRLVYAYADALLARGDLAVARTWFARAAELDVDLETDAAERLDEIDGVVVIDALAEDELAEDADDSVDRGEHEAGQATGMADPEGDQA
;
A
#
# COMPACT_ATOMS: atom_id res chain seq x y z
N MET A 1 -19.45 -11.34 -7.68
CA MET A 1 -19.72 -9.90 -7.54
C MET A 1 -18.72 -9.26 -6.57
N VAL A 2 -18.65 -9.67 -5.31
CA VAL A 2 -17.70 -9.11 -4.33
C VAL A 2 -16.25 -9.13 -4.84
N SER A 3 -15.76 -10.23 -5.39
CA SER A 3 -14.39 -10.36 -5.90
C SER A 3 -14.03 -9.40 -7.04
N ARG A 4 -15.00 -8.88 -7.77
CA ARG A 4 -14.76 -7.89 -8.82
C ARG A 4 -14.77 -6.47 -8.29
N LEU A 5 -15.53 -6.20 -7.23
CA LEU A 5 -15.66 -4.86 -6.65
C LEU A 5 -14.57 -4.56 -5.61
N ILE A 6 -13.90 -5.58 -5.09
CA ILE A 6 -12.97 -5.41 -3.95
C ILE A 6 -11.78 -4.48 -4.29
N GLN A 7 -11.40 -4.36 -5.55
CA GLN A 7 -10.31 -3.48 -5.99
C GLN A 7 -10.82 -2.08 -6.33
N ASP A 8 -11.94 -1.99 -7.05
CA ASP A 8 -12.42 -0.73 -7.60
C ASP A 8 -13.39 0.01 -6.65
N GLU A 9 -14.26 -0.74 -5.95
CA GLU A 9 -15.32 -0.20 -5.10
C GLU A 9 -15.43 -0.99 -3.78
N PRO A 10 -14.44 -0.90 -2.87
CA PRO A 10 -14.37 -1.75 -1.67
C PRO A 10 -15.55 -1.54 -0.70
N GLU A 11 -16.12 -0.33 -0.60
CA GLU A 11 -17.30 -0.05 0.23
C GLU A 11 -18.56 -0.74 -0.33
N ALA A 12 -18.74 -0.72 -1.65
CA ALA A 12 -19.83 -1.43 -2.31
C ALA A 12 -19.66 -2.95 -2.15
N ALA A 13 -18.42 -3.44 -2.27
CA ALA A 13 -18.08 -4.84 -2.00
C ALA A 13 -18.43 -5.24 -0.56
N LEU A 14 -18.18 -4.36 0.42
CA LEU A 14 -18.53 -4.58 1.83
C LEU A 14 -20.03 -4.74 2.02
N ALA A 15 -20.82 -3.83 1.46
CA ALA A 15 -22.29 -3.90 1.55
C ALA A 15 -22.83 -5.22 0.99
N HIS A 16 -22.31 -5.67 -0.16
CA HIS A 16 -22.69 -6.96 -0.76
C HIS A 16 -22.25 -8.15 0.10
N ALA A 17 -21.03 -8.13 0.64
CA ALA A 17 -20.51 -9.19 1.49
C ALA A 17 -21.32 -9.31 2.80
N GLU A 18 -21.73 -8.21 3.38
CA GLU A 18 -22.61 -8.20 4.58
C GLU A 18 -23.98 -8.80 4.31
N VAL A 19 -24.61 -8.47 3.18
CA VAL A 19 -25.88 -9.08 2.79
C VAL A 19 -25.72 -10.59 2.62
N ALA A 20 -24.65 -11.05 1.97
CA ALA A 20 -24.35 -12.45 1.82
C ALA A 20 -24.13 -13.15 3.18
N ALA A 21 -23.38 -12.52 4.09
CA ALA A 21 -23.10 -13.05 5.41
C ALA A 21 -24.36 -13.18 6.30
N ARG A 22 -25.32 -12.25 6.17
CA ARG A 22 -26.62 -12.38 6.85
C ARG A 22 -27.43 -13.57 6.36
N ARG A 23 -27.33 -13.92 5.07
CA ARG A 23 -28.11 -15.00 4.44
C ARG A 23 -27.43 -16.36 4.54
N ALA A 24 -26.13 -16.40 4.43
CA ALA A 24 -25.33 -17.62 4.29
C ALA A 24 -24.05 -17.62 5.15
N GLY A 25 -24.12 -17.09 6.37
CA GLY A 25 -22.95 -16.88 7.24
C GLY A 25 -22.30 -18.17 7.78
N ARG A 26 -22.81 -19.34 7.43
CA ARG A 26 -22.17 -20.65 7.72
C ARG A 26 -21.38 -21.20 6.53
N VAL A 27 -21.36 -20.48 5.41
CA VAL A 27 -20.58 -20.83 4.21
C VAL A 27 -19.20 -20.18 4.32
N ALA A 28 -18.14 -20.98 4.26
CA ALA A 28 -16.75 -20.51 4.41
C ALA A 28 -16.41 -19.38 3.42
N ALA A 29 -16.72 -19.54 2.13
CA ALA A 29 -16.45 -18.56 1.09
C ALA A 29 -17.14 -17.19 1.33
N VAL A 30 -18.30 -17.20 1.99
CA VAL A 30 -19.00 -15.94 2.34
C VAL A 30 -18.28 -15.19 3.46
N ARG A 31 -17.78 -15.92 4.47
CA ARG A 31 -16.98 -15.37 5.55
C ARG A 31 -15.63 -14.88 5.06
N GLU A 32 -15.01 -15.63 4.17
CA GLU A 32 -13.76 -15.28 3.50
C GLU A 32 -13.92 -13.97 2.71
N ALA A 33 -14.93 -13.89 1.84
CA ALA A 33 -15.19 -12.68 1.06
C ALA A 33 -15.40 -11.44 1.96
N LEU A 34 -16.17 -11.57 3.04
CA LEU A 34 -16.37 -10.47 4.00
C LEU A 34 -15.07 -10.11 4.71
N GLY A 35 -14.27 -11.10 5.10
CA GLY A 35 -12.97 -10.90 5.75
C GLY A 35 -11.96 -10.21 4.84
N LEU A 36 -11.88 -10.61 3.56
CA LEU A 36 -10.96 -9.99 2.59
C LEU A 36 -11.35 -8.55 2.26
N VAL A 37 -12.66 -8.24 2.16
CA VAL A 37 -13.11 -6.85 1.98
C VAL A 37 -12.77 -6.00 3.21
N ALA A 38 -13.03 -6.51 4.41
CA ALA A 38 -12.68 -5.80 5.65
C ALA A 38 -11.16 -5.56 5.75
N TYR A 39 -10.35 -6.55 5.36
CA TYR A 39 -8.89 -6.44 5.27
C TYR A 39 -8.47 -5.31 4.31
N ARG A 40 -9.05 -5.27 3.11
CA ARG A 40 -8.76 -4.23 2.11
C ARG A 40 -9.09 -2.82 2.59
N LEU A 41 -10.13 -2.69 3.42
CA LEU A 41 -10.55 -1.43 4.05
C LEU A 41 -9.76 -1.08 5.32
N GLY A 42 -8.79 -1.90 5.75
CA GLY A 42 -8.01 -1.69 6.96
C GLY A 42 -8.75 -1.99 8.27
N ASP A 43 -9.99 -2.53 8.21
CA ASP A 43 -10.70 -3.02 9.39
C ASP A 43 -10.14 -4.39 9.80
N PHE A 44 -8.89 -4.38 10.30
CA PHE A 44 -8.17 -5.60 10.67
C PHE A 44 -8.86 -6.39 11.77
N GLN A 45 -9.57 -5.73 12.70
CA GLN A 45 -10.33 -6.43 13.73
C GLN A 45 -11.47 -7.25 13.13
N ARG A 46 -12.21 -6.67 12.21
CA ARG A 46 -13.31 -7.35 11.52
C ARG A 46 -12.76 -8.45 10.61
N ALA A 47 -11.76 -8.13 9.80
CA ALA A 47 -11.09 -9.07 8.93
C ALA A 47 -10.64 -10.33 9.69
N LEU A 48 -9.96 -10.14 10.80
CA LEU A 48 -9.47 -11.23 11.65
C LEU A 48 -10.59 -12.15 12.15
N ARG A 49 -11.71 -11.59 12.60
CA ARG A 49 -12.88 -12.38 13.06
C ARG A 49 -13.47 -13.23 11.93
N GLU A 50 -13.68 -12.60 10.77
CA GLU A 50 -14.32 -13.26 9.62
C GLU A 50 -13.39 -14.31 8.98
N LEU A 51 -12.10 -13.98 8.78
CA LEU A 51 -11.11 -14.91 8.22
C LEU A 51 -10.85 -16.12 9.13
N ARG A 52 -10.79 -15.92 10.45
CA ARG A 52 -10.71 -17.05 11.41
C ARG A 52 -11.94 -17.93 11.35
N THR A 53 -13.12 -17.33 11.16
CA THR A 53 -14.36 -18.10 11.00
C THR A 53 -14.35 -18.87 9.69
N ALA A 54 -13.92 -18.25 8.59
CA ALA A 54 -13.77 -18.91 7.29
C ALA A 54 -12.81 -20.10 7.36
N ARG A 55 -11.61 -19.92 7.95
CA ARG A 55 -10.62 -20.98 8.15
C ARG A 55 -11.18 -22.16 8.95
N ARG A 56 -11.91 -21.88 10.03
CA ARG A 56 -12.55 -22.93 10.84
C ARG A 56 -13.63 -23.70 10.06
N LEU A 57 -14.36 -23.03 9.16
CA LEU A 57 -15.42 -23.64 8.36
C LEU A 57 -14.87 -24.43 7.18
N SER A 58 -13.79 -23.96 6.54
CA SER A 58 -13.13 -24.63 5.41
C SER A 58 -12.22 -25.78 5.84
N GLY A 59 -11.61 -25.68 7.02
CA GLY A 59 -10.60 -26.63 7.50
C GLY A 59 -9.25 -26.53 6.76
N THR A 60 -9.00 -25.40 6.05
CA THR A 60 -7.77 -25.17 5.27
C THR A 60 -7.01 -23.97 5.80
N ASP A 61 -5.70 -23.91 5.51
CA ASP A 61 -4.79 -22.86 6.01
C ASP A 61 -4.46 -21.77 4.96
N HIS A 62 -5.12 -21.73 3.79
CA HIS A 62 -4.87 -20.76 2.72
C HIS A 62 -5.06 -19.29 3.16
N LEU A 63 -5.86 -19.03 4.20
CA LEU A 63 -6.07 -17.68 4.74
C LEU A 63 -5.04 -17.27 5.80
N THR A 64 -4.07 -18.12 6.11
CA THR A 64 -3.14 -17.86 7.22
C THR A 64 -2.30 -16.60 7.03
N ALA A 65 -1.88 -16.28 5.80
CA ALA A 65 -1.14 -15.06 5.52
C ALA A 65 -1.97 -13.81 5.87
N HIS A 66 -3.21 -13.73 5.41
CA HIS A 66 -4.11 -12.62 5.71
C HIS A 66 -4.43 -12.51 7.22
N ILE A 67 -4.63 -13.66 7.90
CA ILE A 67 -4.88 -13.68 9.34
C ILE A 67 -3.65 -13.15 10.10
N ALA A 68 -2.45 -13.57 9.72
CA ALA A 68 -1.22 -13.09 10.32
C ALA A 68 -0.96 -11.60 10.04
N ASP A 69 -1.27 -11.14 8.83
CA ASP A 69 -1.10 -9.75 8.48
C ASP A 69 -2.13 -8.84 9.20
N CYS A 70 -3.35 -9.31 9.44
CA CYS A 70 -4.29 -8.63 10.33
C CYS A 70 -3.74 -8.47 11.76
N GLU A 71 -3.06 -9.48 12.32
CA GLU A 71 -2.42 -9.36 13.63
C GLU A 71 -1.31 -8.29 13.61
N ARG A 72 -0.51 -8.21 12.52
CA ARG A 72 0.46 -7.14 12.31
C ARG A 72 -0.20 -5.76 12.28
N GLY A 73 -1.25 -5.61 11.48
CA GLY A 73 -2.01 -4.36 11.35
C GLY A 73 -2.65 -3.90 12.67
N LEU A 74 -2.85 -4.82 13.61
CA LEU A 74 -3.31 -4.52 14.98
C LEU A 74 -2.15 -4.24 15.95
N GLY A 75 -0.89 -4.21 15.49
CA GLY A 75 0.29 -3.98 16.31
C GLY A 75 0.74 -5.19 17.14
N GLU A 76 0.39 -6.41 16.71
CA GLU A 76 0.66 -7.66 17.41
C GLU A 76 1.56 -8.62 16.58
N PRO A 77 2.79 -8.20 16.22
CA PRO A 77 3.66 -8.96 15.31
C PRO A 77 4.07 -10.33 15.88
N GLU A 78 4.18 -10.48 17.20
CA GLU A 78 4.45 -11.78 17.84
C GLU A 78 3.30 -12.77 17.60
N ARG A 79 2.04 -12.29 17.62
CA ARG A 79 0.87 -13.11 17.31
C ARG A 79 0.84 -13.49 15.84
N ALA A 80 1.22 -12.58 14.93
CA ALA A 80 1.37 -12.89 13.51
C ALA A 80 2.33 -14.06 13.30
N LEU A 81 3.52 -14.01 13.90
CA LEU A 81 4.50 -15.09 13.83
C LEU A 81 3.98 -16.39 14.49
N ALA A 82 3.20 -16.29 15.56
CA ALA A 82 2.60 -17.46 16.19
C ALA A 82 1.57 -18.14 15.28
N VAL A 83 0.75 -17.36 14.58
CA VAL A 83 -0.23 -17.85 13.59
C VAL A 83 0.49 -18.57 12.45
N ILE A 84 1.56 -17.99 11.91
CA ILE A 84 2.36 -18.59 10.82
C ILE A 84 3.01 -19.92 11.27
N ARG A 85 3.60 -19.96 12.48
CA ARG A 85 4.21 -21.19 13.01
C ARG A 85 3.22 -22.33 13.22
N ALA A 86 1.95 -22.00 13.49
CA ALA A 86 0.90 -23.00 13.71
C ALA A 86 0.26 -23.54 12.42
N ALA A 87 0.57 -22.94 11.25
CA ALA A 87 -0.01 -23.33 9.98
C ALA A 87 0.52 -24.67 9.48
N ASN A 88 -0.37 -25.45 8.85
CA ASN A 88 0.02 -26.66 8.13
C ASN A 88 0.51 -26.32 6.72
N LEU A 89 1.83 -26.14 6.57
CA LEU A 89 2.44 -25.76 5.29
C LEU A 89 2.32 -26.82 4.20
N ALA A 90 2.05 -28.09 4.55
CA ALA A 90 1.95 -29.17 3.56
C ALA A 90 0.73 -29.04 2.65
N GLY A 91 -0.32 -28.38 3.14
CA GLY A 91 -1.55 -28.12 2.37
C GLY A 91 -1.54 -26.84 1.54
N LEU A 92 -0.46 -26.05 1.64
CA LEU A 92 -0.34 -24.78 0.94
C LEU A 92 0.40 -24.92 -0.38
N ASP A 93 -0.05 -24.20 -1.39
CA ASP A 93 0.68 -24.06 -2.65
C ASP A 93 1.90 -23.13 -2.51
N GLU A 94 2.63 -22.94 -3.60
CA GLU A 94 3.85 -22.12 -3.56
C GLU A 94 3.54 -20.63 -3.35
N SER A 95 2.49 -20.12 -3.99
CA SER A 95 2.08 -18.72 -3.87
C SER A 95 1.69 -18.41 -2.42
N GLU A 96 0.90 -19.27 -1.80
CA GLU A 96 0.49 -19.15 -0.39
C GLU A 96 1.70 -19.16 0.57
N ARG A 97 2.71 -19.99 0.29
CA ARG A 97 3.95 -20.01 1.08
C ARG A 97 4.79 -18.76 0.89
N VAL A 98 4.81 -18.19 -0.32
CA VAL A 98 5.45 -16.91 -0.59
C VAL A 98 4.79 -15.78 0.21
N GLU A 99 3.46 -15.69 0.19
CA GLU A 99 2.74 -14.69 0.98
C GLU A 99 3.00 -14.84 2.49
N LEU A 100 3.06 -16.08 3.00
CA LEU A 100 3.44 -16.32 4.40
C LEU A 100 4.87 -15.83 4.71
N ALA A 101 5.82 -16.02 3.81
CA ALA A 101 7.18 -15.54 3.99
C ALA A 101 7.25 -14.00 4.00
N ILE A 102 6.48 -13.34 3.12
CA ILE A 102 6.37 -11.88 3.07
C ILE A 102 5.82 -11.34 4.39
N VAL A 103 4.72 -11.89 4.88
CA VAL A 103 4.12 -11.46 6.14
C VAL A 103 5.04 -11.75 7.33
N ALA A 104 5.72 -12.90 7.33
CA ALA A 104 6.70 -13.24 8.38
C ALA A 104 7.87 -12.25 8.40
N SER A 105 8.36 -11.82 7.24
CA SER A 105 9.39 -10.79 7.13
C SER A 105 8.93 -9.48 7.71
N GLY A 106 7.73 -9.01 7.31
CA GLY A 106 7.11 -7.81 7.86
C GLY A 106 7.01 -7.85 9.39
N ALA A 107 6.46 -8.94 9.95
CA ALA A 107 6.35 -9.10 11.40
C ALA A 107 7.70 -9.10 12.12
N ARG A 108 8.76 -9.64 11.51
CA ARG A 108 10.11 -9.58 12.07
C ARG A 108 10.71 -8.19 12.03
N ARG A 109 10.43 -7.43 10.95
CA ARG A 109 10.83 -6.01 10.86
C ARG A 109 10.14 -5.18 11.93
N ASP A 110 8.85 -5.37 12.14
CA ASP A 110 8.08 -4.69 13.19
C ASP A 110 8.68 -4.93 14.58
N LEU A 111 9.33 -6.09 14.79
CA LEU A 111 10.05 -6.46 16.01
C LEU A 111 11.54 -6.02 16.02
N GLY A 112 12.03 -5.33 15.00
CA GLY A 112 13.44 -4.96 14.86
C GLY A 112 14.38 -6.13 14.58
N GLN A 113 13.87 -7.32 14.22
CA GLN A 113 14.64 -8.53 13.91
C GLN A 113 15.08 -8.55 12.44
N LEU A 114 15.89 -7.56 12.03
CA LEU A 114 16.18 -7.27 10.62
C LEU A 114 16.88 -8.42 9.88
N ASP A 115 17.86 -9.08 10.49
CA ASP A 115 18.54 -10.23 9.88
C ASP A 115 17.56 -11.41 9.66
N ALA A 116 16.69 -11.66 10.63
CA ALA A 116 15.69 -12.71 10.51
C ALA A 116 14.60 -12.37 9.48
N ALA A 117 14.30 -11.07 9.29
CA ALA A 117 13.38 -10.61 8.26
C ALA A 117 13.92 -10.88 6.84
N VAL A 118 15.21 -10.66 6.62
CA VAL A 118 15.86 -11.00 5.35
C VAL A 118 15.91 -12.52 5.16
N ALA A 119 16.38 -13.25 6.18
CA ALA A 119 16.58 -14.70 6.08
C ALA A 119 15.30 -15.48 5.74
N VAL A 120 14.15 -15.06 6.25
CA VAL A 120 12.88 -15.77 5.99
C VAL A 120 12.42 -15.66 4.53
N LEU A 121 12.90 -14.67 3.78
CA LEU A 121 12.59 -14.45 2.36
C LEU A 121 13.57 -15.19 1.43
N GLU A 122 14.67 -15.73 1.94
CA GLU A 122 15.65 -16.50 1.14
C GLU A 122 15.15 -17.89 0.75
N ILE A 123 13.95 -17.95 0.23
CA ILE A 123 13.31 -19.18 -0.26
C ILE A 123 13.67 -19.47 -1.72
N PRO A 124 13.53 -20.72 -2.22
CA PRO A 124 13.88 -21.06 -3.60
C PRO A 124 13.18 -20.21 -4.66
N ALA A 125 11.95 -19.76 -4.40
CA ALA A 125 11.18 -18.91 -5.31
C ALA A 125 11.88 -17.57 -5.60
N LEU A 126 12.61 -16.99 -4.63
CA LEU A 126 13.34 -15.74 -4.79
C LEU A 126 14.45 -15.81 -5.86
N ARG A 127 15.08 -16.99 -6.01
CA ARG A 127 16.24 -17.19 -6.90
C ARG A 127 15.87 -17.53 -8.35
N ARG A 128 14.59 -17.62 -8.67
CA ARG A 128 14.13 -17.92 -10.04
C ARG A 128 14.44 -16.76 -10.98
N ARG A 129 14.96 -17.09 -12.16
CA ARG A 129 15.23 -16.10 -13.23
C ARG A 129 13.95 -15.59 -13.89
N SER A 130 12.95 -16.46 -14.03
CA SER A 130 11.64 -16.13 -14.59
C SER A 130 10.53 -16.67 -13.70
N GLY A 131 9.40 -15.95 -13.62
CA GLY A 131 8.25 -16.34 -12.81
C GLY A 131 8.47 -16.20 -11.30
N ALA A 132 9.46 -15.42 -10.85
CA ALA A 132 9.50 -14.95 -9.48
C ALA A 132 8.38 -13.95 -9.24
N SER A 133 7.74 -14.01 -8.07
CA SER A 133 6.72 -13.03 -7.70
C SER A 133 7.37 -11.66 -7.52
N PRO A 134 6.88 -10.58 -8.20
CA PRO A 134 7.38 -9.23 -7.99
C PRO A 134 7.29 -8.83 -6.52
N ARG A 135 6.20 -9.16 -5.85
CA ARG A 135 5.98 -8.92 -4.42
C ARG A 135 7.02 -9.56 -3.51
N LEU A 136 7.46 -10.80 -3.82
CA LEU A 136 8.53 -11.47 -3.07
C LEU A 136 9.87 -10.75 -3.25
N VAL A 137 10.19 -10.39 -4.49
CA VAL A 137 11.44 -9.70 -4.82
C VAL A 137 11.48 -8.31 -4.17
N TYR A 138 10.36 -7.60 -4.24
CA TYR A 138 10.15 -6.33 -3.56
C TYR A 138 10.31 -6.45 -2.05
N ALA A 139 9.63 -7.41 -1.40
CA ALA A 139 9.70 -7.60 0.05
C ALA A 139 11.14 -7.91 0.51
N TYR A 140 11.91 -8.62 -0.32
CA TYR A 140 13.31 -8.88 -0.03
C TYR A 140 14.17 -7.62 -0.12
N ALA A 141 13.94 -6.79 -1.16
CA ALA A 141 14.63 -5.50 -1.31
C ALA A 141 14.32 -4.58 -0.11
N ASP A 142 13.07 -4.51 0.30
CA ASP A 142 12.60 -3.68 1.40
C ASP A 142 13.15 -4.16 2.76
N ALA A 143 13.28 -5.47 2.97
CA ALA A 143 13.93 -6.03 4.15
C ALA A 143 15.45 -5.71 4.18
N LEU A 144 16.15 -5.78 3.05
CA LEU A 144 17.54 -5.38 2.91
C LEU A 144 17.74 -3.89 3.18
N LEU A 145 16.86 -3.05 2.64
CA LEU A 145 16.88 -1.62 2.88
C LEU A 145 16.71 -1.29 4.37
N ALA A 146 15.73 -1.93 5.02
CA ALA A 146 15.50 -1.78 6.46
C ALA A 146 16.72 -2.22 7.30
N ARG A 147 17.48 -3.22 6.84
CA ARG A 147 18.71 -3.67 7.48
C ARG A 147 19.89 -2.72 7.26
N GLY A 148 19.80 -1.83 6.27
CA GLY A 148 20.86 -0.86 5.92
C GLY A 148 21.72 -1.27 4.73
N ASP A 149 21.40 -2.35 4.03
CA ASP A 149 22.14 -2.86 2.86
C ASP A 149 21.72 -2.13 1.57
N LEU A 150 21.83 -0.81 1.55
CA LEU A 150 21.31 0.06 0.50
C LEU A 150 21.69 -0.37 -0.93
N ALA A 151 22.99 -0.68 -1.17
CA ALA A 151 23.47 -1.04 -2.50
C ALA A 151 22.88 -2.36 -3.02
N VAL A 152 22.66 -3.31 -2.11
CA VAL A 152 22.06 -4.60 -2.44
C VAL A 152 20.56 -4.43 -2.63
N ALA A 153 19.91 -3.68 -1.73
CA ALA A 153 18.47 -3.36 -1.83
C ALA A 153 18.13 -2.70 -3.17
N ARG A 154 18.92 -1.71 -3.61
CA ARG A 154 18.78 -1.07 -4.91
C ARG A 154 18.75 -2.08 -6.07
N THR A 155 19.67 -3.04 -6.06
CA THR A 155 19.74 -4.08 -7.11
C THR A 155 18.47 -4.95 -7.14
N TRP A 156 17.90 -5.23 -5.94
CA TRP A 156 16.68 -6.03 -5.85
C TRP A 156 15.42 -5.24 -6.15
N PHE A 157 15.36 -3.94 -5.86
CA PHE A 157 14.27 -3.07 -6.31
C PHE A 157 14.25 -2.94 -7.83
N ALA A 158 15.42 -2.74 -8.48
CA ALA A 158 15.51 -2.75 -9.94
C ALA A 158 14.95 -4.06 -10.53
N ARG A 159 15.31 -5.20 -9.95
CA ARG A 159 14.77 -6.49 -10.36
C ARG A 159 13.27 -6.63 -10.11
N ALA A 160 12.75 -6.10 -9.01
CA ALA A 160 11.32 -6.10 -8.72
C ALA A 160 10.56 -5.31 -9.77
N ALA A 161 11.03 -4.09 -10.11
CA ALA A 161 10.43 -3.23 -11.13
C ALA A 161 10.45 -3.89 -12.54
N GLU A 162 11.54 -4.61 -12.90
CA GLU A 162 11.58 -5.37 -14.16
C GLU A 162 10.55 -6.51 -14.25
N LEU A 163 10.17 -7.10 -13.11
CA LEU A 163 9.22 -8.21 -13.04
C LEU A 163 7.77 -7.74 -12.89
N ASP A 164 7.57 -6.53 -12.42
CA ASP A 164 6.27 -5.97 -12.02
C ASP A 164 5.52 -5.33 -13.20
N VAL A 165 5.12 -6.17 -14.16
CA VAL A 165 4.41 -5.73 -15.37
C VAL A 165 3.01 -5.18 -15.04
N ASP A 166 2.40 -5.72 -13.99
CA ASP A 166 1.02 -5.38 -13.58
C ASP A 166 0.96 -4.26 -12.53
N LEU A 167 2.11 -3.64 -12.20
CA LEU A 167 2.24 -2.55 -11.21
C LEU A 167 1.62 -2.91 -9.85
N GLU A 168 1.94 -4.11 -9.36
CA GLU A 168 1.48 -4.60 -8.05
C GLU A 168 2.25 -3.99 -6.86
N THR A 169 3.40 -3.36 -7.14
CA THR A 169 4.30 -2.76 -6.14
C THR A 169 4.76 -1.37 -6.59
N ASP A 170 5.30 -0.60 -5.67
CA ASP A 170 5.96 0.69 -5.89
C ASP A 170 7.49 0.55 -6.11
N ALA A 171 7.94 -0.59 -6.69
CA ALA A 171 9.37 -0.89 -6.82
C ALA A 171 10.15 0.14 -7.66
N ALA A 172 9.51 0.71 -8.68
CA ALA A 172 10.12 1.73 -9.52
C ALA A 172 10.30 3.04 -8.75
N GLU A 173 9.28 3.49 -8.05
CA GLU A 173 9.32 4.69 -7.21
C GLU A 173 10.38 4.56 -6.10
N ARG A 174 10.46 3.39 -5.46
CA ARG A 174 11.48 3.11 -4.43
C ARG A 174 12.90 3.13 -4.99
N LEU A 175 13.07 2.67 -6.24
CA LEU A 175 14.37 2.75 -6.94
C LEU A 175 14.75 4.20 -7.21
N ASP A 176 13.81 5.00 -7.70
CA ASP A 176 14.00 6.42 -7.98
C ASP A 176 14.34 7.21 -6.70
N GLU A 177 13.67 6.92 -5.58
CA GLU A 177 13.99 7.49 -4.26
C GLU A 177 15.44 7.18 -3.84
N ILE A 178 15.88 5.93 -4.01
CA ILE A 178 17.26 5.49 -3.67
C ILE A 178 18.28 6.19 -4.57
N ASP A 179 17.97 6.38 -5.85
CA ASP A 179 18.85 7.02 -6.82
C ASP A 179 18.83 8.55 -6.72
N GLY A 180 17.96 9.12 -5.87
CA GLY A 180 17.82 10.56 -5.69
C GLY A 180 17.15 11.25 -6.88
N VAL A 181 16.35 10.52 -7.65
CA VAL A 181 15.55 11.07 -8.75
C VAL A 181 14.37 11.83 -8.15
N VAL A 182 14.28 13.12 -8.43
CA VAL A 182 13.12 13.95 -8.08
C VAL A 182 12.20 13.96 -9.28
N VAL A 183 11.03 13.33 -9.14
CA VAL A 183 9.98 13.43 -10.16
C VAL A 183 9.32 14.79 -10.03
N ILE A 184 9.59 15.69 -10.99
CA ILE A 184 8.88 16.97 -11.10
C ILE A 184 7.60 16.70 -11.89
N ASP A 185 6.46 16.91 -11.27
CA ASP A 185 5.18 16.86 -11.97
C ASP A 185 5.07 18.10 -12.88
N ALA A 186 5.39 17.91 -14.16
CA ALA A 186 5.38 18.98 -15.16
C ALA A 186 3.98 19.61 -15.36
N LEU A 187 2.91 18.90 -14.96
CA LEU A 187 1.54 19.43 -15.03
C LEU A 187 1.26 20.43 -13.90
N ALA A 188 1.91 20.29 -12.75
CA ALA A 188 1.77 21.25 -11.66
C ALA A 188 2.47 22.58 -11.94
N GLU A 189 3.48 22.62 -12.81
CA GLU A 189 4.15 23.86 -13.22
C GLU A 189 3.29 24.67 -14.20
N ASP A 190 2.52 24.02 -15.06
CA ASP A 190 1.61 24.71 -15.99
C ASP A 190 0.42 25.37 -15.27
N GLU A 191 -0.13 24.74 -14.21
CA GLU A 191 -1.18 25.35 -13.39
C GLU A 191 -0.67 26.59 -12.63
N LEU A 192 0.58 26.57 -12.14
CA LEU A 192 1.19 27.72 -11.46
C LEU A 192 1.58 28.85 -12.43
N ALA A 193 1.85 28.52 -13.70
CA ALA A 193 2.15 29.51 -14.72
C ALA A 193 0.88 30.24 -15.21
N GLU A 194 -0.25 29.54 -15.33
CA GLU A 194 -1.52 30.14 -15.71
C GLU A 194 -2.06 31.09 -14.62
N ASP A 195 -1.91 30.74 -13.33
CA ASP A 195 -2.31 31.59 -12.20
C ASP A 195 -1.40 32.83 -12.07
N ALA A 196 -0.16 32.77 -12.52
CA ALA A 196 0.76 33.92 -12.50
C ALA A 196 0.46 34.94 -13.61
N ASP A 197 -0.01 34.50 -14.78
CA ASP A 197 -0.35 35.37 -15.91
C ASP A 197 -1.69 36.12 -15.66
N ASP A 198 -2.65 35.49 -15.00
CA ASP A 198 -3.96 36.11 -14.64
C ASP A 198 -3.82 37.18 -13.54
N SER A 199 -2.71 37.19 -12.78
CA SER A 199 -2.43 38.19 -11.73
C SER A 199 -1.81 39.48 -12.27
N VAL A 200 -1.14 39.44 -13.44
CA VAL A 200 -0.49 40.64 -14.04
C VAL A 200 -1.48 41.53 -14.76
N ASP A 201 -2.56 40.96 -15.34
CA ASP A 201 -3.59 41.74 -16.07
C ASP A 201 -4.53 42.54 -15.14
N ARG A 202 -4.60 42.25 -13.83
CA ARG A 202 -5.38 43.04 -12.86
C ARG A 202 -4.69 44.23 -12.26
N GLY A 203 -3.38 44.38 -12.49
CA GLY A 203 -2.56 45.48 -11.92
C GLY A 203 -2.53 46.76 -12.73
N GLU A 204 -2.90 46.74 -14.01
CA GLU A 204 -2.75 47.92 -14.91
C GLU A 204 -4.01 48.78 -15.04
N HIS A 205 -5.14 48.42 -14.41
CA HIS A 205 -6.41 49.15 -14.56
C HIS A 205 -6.75 50.13 -13.40
N GLU A 206 -5.96 50.20 -12.33
CA GLU A 206 -6.20 51.09 -11.19
C GLU A 206 -5.29 52.37 -11.12
N ALA A 207 -4.37 52.57 -12.06
CA ALA A 207 -3.45 53.69 -12.02
C ALA A 207 -3.82 54.90 -12.91
N GLY A 208 -5.09 55.06 -13.27
CA GLY A 208 -5.49 56.05 -14.28
C GLY A 208 -6.62 57.06 -13.90
N GLN A 209 -6.79 57.41 -12.62
CA GLN A 209 -7.70 58.53 -12.28
C GLN A 209 -7.32 59.22 -10.97
N ALA A 210 -6.36 60.16 -11.03
CA ALA A 210 -6.21 61.22 -10.04
C ALA A 210 -5.27 62.32 -10.56
N THR A 211 -5.69 63.11 -11.53
CA THR A 211 -5.11 64.44 -11.77
C THR A 211 -6.20 65.42 -12.20
N GLY A 212 -6.31 66.51 -11.45
CA GLY A 212 -7.08 67.70 -11.80
C GLY A 212 -8.00 68.12 -10.67
N MET A 213 -7.68 69.06 -9.87
CA MET A 213 -7.64 70.48 -10.14
C MET A 213 -7.16 71.23 -8.91
N ALA A 214 -6.19 72.06 -9.11
CA ALA A 214 -5.79 73.21 -8.27
C ALA A 214 -6.92 74.28 -8.36
N ASP A 215 -7.10 75.16 -7.45
CA ASP A 215 -6.34 76.34 -7.17
C ASP A 215 -7.02 77.17 -6.09
N PRO A 216 -6.55 78.38 -5.76
CA PRO A 216 -6.20 78.79 -4.41
C PRO A 216 -7.07 79.98 -3.95
N GLU A 217 -6.59 80.66 -2.97
CA GLU A 217 -7.10 81.93 -2.32
C GLU A 217 -7.81 81.68 -1.00
N GLY A 218 -7.44 82.28 0.07
CA GLY A 218 -6.95 83.58 0.30
C GLY A 218 -7.23 83.92 1.77
N ASP A 219 -6.25 84.44 2.43
CA ASP A 219 -6.23 85.68 3.22
C ASP A 219 -7.05 85.80 4.51
N GLN A 220 -6.31 86.18 5.52
CA GLN A 220 -6.67 87.11 6.62
C GLN A 220 -7.60 86.61 7.75
N ALA A 221 -7.04 86.49 8.90
CA ALA A 221 -7.08 87.37 10.10
C ALA A 221 -6.49 86.62 11.28
#